data_60ec8e15db2c516043b93ac5f77b75b8
#
_entry.id   60ec8e15db2c516043b93ac5f77b75b8
#
_cell.length_a   1.000
_cell.length_b   1.000
_cell.length_c   1.000
_cell.angle_alpha   90.00
_cell.angle_beta   90.00
_cell.angle_gamma   90.00
#
_symmetry.space_group_name_H-M   'P 1'
#
loop_
_entity.id
_entity.type
_entity.pdbx_description
1 polymer ?
#
loop_
_entity_poly.entity_id
_entity_poly.type
_entity_poly.pdbx_seq_one_letter_code
_entity_poly.pdbx_strand_id
1 'polypeptide(L)'
;MTSSIGLLPPAFTATRADLTAAVAAALDDPAVPDLDVVEAAGIPFAMRSWGHPAAPPVLLIHGVTASSRIWWRIGPALAVGLGRRIVAVDQAGHGRTGSWTGHHRFADNAADLSAFVSAAGLDRTGLRVVGHSWGGMTAAALPAAGVVPDVLVLFDPPAIPAAVIATMLDNPLEGHYDDLADATAAIGRLHPTWAFGDVTAKAEDLTQFDEPAVRAILTRNGDWDGGVAGLADPAAAGVPIWLVRGDPAFGGLIPDAEAVRIAVRIGVDHVITIAGGSHAPMRMQPEATTLALLRALAVD
;
A
#
# COMPACT_ATOMS: atom_id res chain seq x y z
N MET A 1 -20.98 18.65 20.64
CA MET A 1 -20.09 17.80 19.83
C MET A 1 -19.03 17.25 20.76
N THR A 2 -19.27 16.11 21.38
CA THR A 2 -18.30 15.43 22.25
C THR A 2 -17.16 14.92 21.38
N SER A 3 -15.95 15.33 21.74
CA SER A 3 -14.70 14.99 21.05
C SER A 3 -14.56 13.47 20.88
N SER A 4 -14.70 12.99 19.65
CA SER A 4 -14.45 11.59 19.25
C SER A 4 -12.95 11.20 19.32
N ILE A 5 -12.08 12.14 19.67
CA ILE A 5 -10.61 11.98 19.75
C ILE A 5 -10.18 11.01 20.86
N GLY A 6 -11.03 10.75 21.88
CA GLY A 6 -10.72 9.80 22.96
C GLY A 6 -10.95 8.32 22.63
N LEU A 7 -11.39 7.99 21.39
CA LEU A 7 -11.71 6.62 20.98
C LEU A 7 -10.59 5.94 20.19
N LEU A 8 -9.57 6.66 19.75
CA LEU A 8 -8.44 6.09 19.02
C LEU A 8 -7.24 5.87 19.96
N PRO A 9 -6.39 4.86 19.69
CA PRO A 9 -5.14 4.68 20.42
C PRO A 9 -4.23 5.91 20.26
N PRO A 10 -3.33 6.16 21.23
CA PRO A 10 -2.27 7.14 21.06
C PRO A 10 -1.48 6.90 19.78
N ALA A 11 -1.03 7.98 19.14
CA ALA A 11 -0.22 7.89 17.94
C ALA A 11 1.06 7.05 18.22
N PHE A 12 1.32 6.13 17.32
CA PHE A 12 2.42 5.16 17.42
C PHE A 12 3.73 5.81 17.03
N THR A 13 4.70 5.68 17.91
CA THR A 13 6.08 6.09 17.67
C THR A 13 6.99 4.88 17.77
N ALA A 14 7.96 4.80 16.88
CA ALA A 14 9.04 3.83 16.98
C ALA A 14 10.33 4.42 16.44
N THR A 15 11.41 4.00 17.00
CA THR A 15 12.77 4.36 16.61
C THR A 15 13.53 3.12 16.17
N ARG A 16 14.75 3.32 15.68
CA ARG A 16 15.65 2.22 15.34
C ARG A 16 15.88 1.26 16.51
N ALA A 17 15.89 1.76 17.75
CA ALA A 17 16.14 0.94 18.95
C ALA A 17 15.00 -0.05 19.25
N ASP A 18 13.83 0.18 18.70
CA ASP A 18 12.65 -0.68 18.87
C ASP A 18 12.65 -1.86 17.87
N LEU A 19 13.52 -1.82 16.86
CA LEU A 19 13.69 -2.88 15.87
C LEU A 19 14.73 -3.91 16.33
N THR A 20 14.57 -5.16 15.89
CA THR A 20 15.68 -6.12 16.00
C THR A 20 16.87 -5.69 15.16
N ALA A 21 18.08 -6.05 15.56
CA ALA A 21 19.29 -5.70 14.79
C ALA A 21 19.22 -6.14 13.31
N ALA A 22 18.62 -7.31 13.04
CA ALA A 22 18.48 -7.83 11.70
C ALA A 22 17.49 -6.98 10.82
N VAL A 23 16.36 -6.57 11.40
CA VAL A 23 15.39 -5.70 10.69
C VAL A 23 15.98 -4.32 10.47
N ALA A 24 16.66 -3.76 11.47
CA ALA A 24 17.34 -2.47 11.34
C ALA A 24 18.42 -2.50 10.25
N ALA A 25 19.23 -3.57 10.18
CA ALA A 25 20.23 -3.76 9.13
C ALA A 25 19.58 -3.85 7.73
N ALA A 26 18.44 -4.55 7.60
CA ALA A 26 17.71 -4.66 6.35
C ALA A 26 17.09 -3.32 5.87
N LEU A 27 16.82 -2.38 6.78
CA LEU A 27 16.41 -1.02 6.41
C LEU A 27 17.58 -0.15 5.93
N ASP A 28 18.79 -0.38 6.47
CA ASP A 28 19.98 0.41 6.09
C ASP A 28 20.57 -0.05 4.75
N ASP A 29 20.60 -1.38 4.54
CA ASP A 29 21.12 -2.01 3.34
C ASP A 29 20.07 -2.98 2.77
N PRO A 30 19.06 -2.43 2.09
CA PRO A 30 17.94 -3.22 1.59
C PRO A 30 18.37 -4.22 0.52
N ALA A 31 18.06 -5.49 0.74
CA ALA A 31 18.33 -6.54 -0.23
C ALA A 31 17.68 -6.26 -1.58
N VAL A 32 18.40 -6.54 -2.65
CA VAL A 32 17.87 -6.48 -4.02
C VAL A 32 16.77 -7.52 -4.17
N PRO A 33 15.60 -7.15 -4.74
CA PRO A 33 14.52 -8.11 -4.96
C PRO A 33 14.81 -9.07 -6.10
N ASP A 34 14.20 -10.25 -6.04
CA ASP A 34 13.96 -11.04 -7.24
C ASP A 34 12.89 -10.34 -8.09
N LEU A 35 13.07 -10.34 -9.41
CA LEU A 35 12.16 -9.73 -10.38
C LEU A 35 11.55 -10.82 -11.25
N ASP A 36 10.23 -10.87 -11.28
CA ASP A 36 9.48 -11.84 -12.08
C ASP A 36 8.32 -11.16 -12.81
N VAL A 37 7.79 -11.89 -13.83
CA VAL A 37 6.55 -11.55 -14.52
C VAL A 37 5.63 -12.76 -14.50
N VAL A 38 4.37 -12.55 -14.11
CA VAL A 38 3.35 -13.59 -14.04
C VAL A 38 2.19 -13.24 -14.95
N GLU A 39 1.91 -14.07 -15.93
CA GLU A 39 0.77 -13.92 -16.82
C GLU A 39 -0.52 -14.34 -16.10
N ALA A 40 -1.46 -13.42 -15.95
CA ALA A 40 -2.76 -13.67 -15.36
C ALA A 40 -3.82 -12.77 -15.98
N ALA A 41 -4.98 -13.33 -16.33
CA ALA A 41 -6.08 -12.60 -16.98
C ALA A 41 -5.66 -11.80 -18.24
N GLY A 42 -4.62 -12.24 -18.95
CA GLY A 42 -4.06 -11.55 -20.11
C GLY A 42 -3.18 -10.34 -19.76
N ILE A 43 -2.80 -10.19 -18.50
CA ILE A 43 -1.94 -9.11 -18.00
C ILE A 43 -0.60 -9.71 -17.56
N PRO A 44 0.54 -9.23 -18.08
CA PRO A 44 1.88 -9.63 -17.63
C PRO A 44 2.25 -8.86 -16.34
N PHE A 45 1.76 -9.31 -15.21
CA PHE A 45 2.03 -8.68 -13.92
C PHE A 45 3.51 -8.77 -13.57
N ALA A 46 4.19 -7.64 -13.51
CA ALA A 46 5.52 -7.56 -12.96
C ALA A 46 5.46 -7.56 -11.43
N MET A 47 6.41 -8.23 -10.80
CA MET A 47 6.52 -8.26 -9.35
C MET A 47 7.96 -8.20 -8.87
N ARG A 48 8.12 -7.78 -7.62
CA ARG A 48 9.35 -7.86 -6.83
C ARG A 48 9.12 -8.79 -5.66
N SER A 49 10.10 -9.61 -5.31
CA SER A 49 9.96 -10.46 -4.12
C SER A 49 11.24 -10.53 -3.29
N TRP A 50 11.05 -10.78 -1.99
CA TRP A 50 12.10 -10.96 -1.00
C TRP A 50 11.75 -12.14 -0.09
N GLY A 51 12.77 -12.76 0.49
CA GLY A 51 12.60 -13.90 1.39
C GLY A 51 12.54 -15.23 0.64
N HIS A 52 12.39 -16.31 1.40
CA HIS A 52 12.42 -17.66 0.83
C HIS A 52 11.14 -17.96 0.03
N PRO A 53 11.21 -18.44 -1.23
CA PRO A 53 10.03 -18.65 -2.09
C PRO A 53 8.98 -19.61 -1.50
N ALA A 54 9.40 -20.58 -0.69
CA ALA A 54 8.48 -21.53 -0.03
C ALA A 54 7.87 -21.00 1.28
N ALA A 55 8.34 -19.86 1.81
CA ALA A 55 7.77 -19.26 3.02
C ALA A 55 6.32 -18.75 2.75
N PRO A 56 5.45 -18.70 3.77
CA PRO A 56 4.10 -18.16 3.62
C PRO A 56 4.13 -16.72 3.07
N PRO A 57 3.25 -16.38 2.11
CA PRO A 57 3.35 -15.10 1.39
C PRO A 57 2.74 -13.92 2.16
N VAL A 58 3.29 -12.74 1.88
CA VAL A 58 2.65 -11.44 2.12
C VAL A 58 2.60 -10.70 0.80
N LEU A 59 1.42 -10.30 0.35
CA LEU A 59 1.22 -9.48 -0.84
C LEU A 59 1.19 -8.01 -0.46
N LEU A 60 2.03 -7.19 -1.10
CA LEU A 60 2.07 -5.75 -0.97
C LEU A 60 1.50 -5.09 -2.23
N ILE A 61 0.49 -4.25 -2.07
CA ILE A 61 -0.23 -3.58 -3.16
C ILE A 61 0.02 -2.07 -3.02
N HIS A 62 0.56 -1.45 -4.06
CA HIS A 62 0.92 -0.03 -4.07
C HIS A 62 -0.26 0.91 -4.34
N GLY A 63 -0.08 2.22 -4.10
CA GLY A 63 -1.04 3.27 -4.40
C GLY A 63 -0.99 3.75 -5.86
N VAL A 64 -1.90 4.66 -6.22
CA VAL A 64 -1.90 5.33 -7.53
C VAL A 64 -0.62 6.14 -7.72
N THR A 65 -0.12 6.27 -8.95
CA THR A 65 1.16 6.90 -9.28
C THR A 65 2.38 6.33 -8.54
N ALA A 66 2.29 5.05 -8.13
CA ALA A 66 3.37 4.28 -7.52
C ALA A 66 3.51 2.93 -8.23
N SER A 67 4.49 2.14 -7.84
CA SER A 67 4.69 0.75 -8.26
C SER A 67 5.18 -0.11 -7.09
N SER A 68 5.51 -1.36 -7.34
CA SER A 68 6.18 -2.23 -6.36
C SER A 68 7.48 -1.63 -5.81
N ARG A 69 8.04 -0.63 -6.49
CA ARG A 69 9.24 0.11 -6.06
C ARG A 69 9.06 0.87 -4.74
N ILE A 70 7.86 1.30 -4.40
CA ILE A 70 7.61 2.00 -3.12
C ILE A 70 8.01 1.15 -1.89
N TRP A 71 8.04 -0.18 -2.06
CA TRP A 71 8.36 -1.14 -1.00
C TRP A 71 9.85 -1.51 -0.91
N TRP A 72 10.72 -0.83 -1.68
CA TRP A 72 12.14 -1.18 -1.84
C TRP A 72 12.91 -1.34 -0.54
N ARG A 73 12.56 -0.54 0.49
CA ARG A 73 13.18 -0.57 1.82
C ARG A 73 12.38 -1.43 2.81
N ILE A 74 11.06 -1.31 2.77
CA ILE A 74 10.17 -1.98 3.71
C ILE A 74 10.04 -3.48 3.38
N GLY A 75 9.99 -3.84 2.10
CA GLY A 75 9.86 -5.23 1.67
C GLY A 75 10.91 -6.18 2.26
N PRO A 76 12.22 -5.92 2.08
CA PRO A 76 13.26 -6.78 2.67
C PRO A 76 13.24 -6.76 4.20
N ALA A 77 12.93 -5.63 4.84
CA ALA A 77 12.81 -5.55 6.29
C ALA A 77 11.67 -6.41 6.84
N LEU A 78 10.52 -6.42 6.15
CA LEU A 78 9.40 -7.32 6.48
C LEU A 78 9.76 -8.79 6.26
N ALA A 79 10.49 -9.11 5.19
CA ALA A 79 10.94 -10.48 4.93
C ALA A 79 11.79 -11.03 6.07
N VAL A 80 12.73 -10.21 6.56
CA VAL A 80 13.59 -10.54 7.71
C VAL A 80 12.78 -10.64 9.00
N GLY A 81 11.90 -9.64 9.27
CA GLY A 81 11.17 -9.55 10.52
C GLY A 81 10.10 -10.64 10.70
N LEU A 82 9.47 -11.07 9.60
CA LEU A 82 8.39 -12.06 9.60
C LEU A 82 8.88 -13.48 9.26
N GLY A 83 10.05 -13.63 8.64
CA GLY A 83 10.47 -14.92 8.06
C GLY A 83 9.55 -15.36 6.91
N ARG A 84 8.95 -14.43 6.17
CA ARG A 84 7.96 -14.67 5.11
C ARG A 84 8.47 -14.29 3.73
N ARG A 85 7.84 -14.84 2.68
CA ARG A 85 8.01 -14.35 1.32
C ARG A 85 7.19 -13.07 1.15
N ILE A 86 7.84 -11.96 0.88
CA ILE A 86 7.18 -10.70 0.56
C ILE A 86 7.11 -10.57 -0.96
N VAL A 87 5.94 -10.30 -1.49
CA VAL A 87 5.68 -10.10 -2.92
C VAL A 87 5.02 -8.74 -3.10
N ALA A 88 5.65 -7.85 -3.84
CA ALA A 88 5.11 -6.56 -4.23
C ALA A 88 4.79 -6.60 -5.74
N VAL A 89 3.53 -6.41 -6.09
CA VAL A 89 3.05 -6.45 -7.48
C VAL A 89 2.96 -5.04 -8.06
N ASP A 90 3.28 -4.89 -9.35
CA ASP A 90 2.91 -3.71 -10.13
C ASP A 90 1.50 -3.93 -10.65
N GLN A 91 0.52 -3.14 -10.17
CA GLN A 91 -0.86 -3.23 -10.63
C GLN A 91 -0.98 -2.79 -12.11
N ALA A 92 -2.01 -3.24 -12.81
CA ALA A 92 -2.27 -2.87 -14.20
C ALA A 92 -2.24 -1.35 -14.42
N GLY A 93 -1.56 -0.90 -15.47
CA GLY A 93 -1.34 0.52 -15.76
C GLY A 93 -0.20 1.17 -14.98
N HIS A 94 0.61 0.39 -14.23
CA HIS A 94 1.69 0.94 -13.40
C HIS A 94 2.98 0.11 -13.51
N GLY A 95 4.11 0.80 -13.30
CA GLY A 95 5.41 0.18 -13.24
C GLY A 95 5.70 -0.66 -14.50
N ARG A 96 6.28 -1.83 -14.31
CA ARG A 96 6.66 -2.75 -15.39
C ARG A 96 5.52 -3.60 -15.93
N THR A 97 4.33 -3.59 -15.30
CA THR A 97 3.12 -4.21 -15.83
C THR A 97 2.60 -3.43 -17.05
N GLY A 98 2.87 -2.11 -17.09
CA GLY A 98 2.57 -1.27 -18.25
C GLY A 98 1.07 -1.01 -18.44
N SER A 99 0.75 -0.52 -19.64
CA SER A 99 -0.60 -0.07 -20.01
C SER A 99 -1.62 -1.19 -20.01
N TRP A 100 -2.82 -0.90 -19.54
CA TRP A 100 -3.96 -1.81 -19.55
C TRP A 100 -5.27 -1.04 -19.77
N THR A 101 -6.14 -1.54 -20.62
CA THR A 101 -7.41 -0.88 -21.04
C THR A 101 -8.62 -1.29 -20.18
N GLY A 102 -8.41 -1.73 -18.94
CA GLY A 102 -9.47 -2.16 -18.03
C GLY A 102 -10.39 -1.02 -17.55
N HIS A 103 -11.35 -1.37 -16.70
CA HIS A 103 -12.29 -0.40 -16.13
C HIS A 103 -11.72 0.37 -14.92
N HIS A 104 -10.71 -0.17 -14.26
CA HIS A 104 -9.99 0.42 -13.12
C HIS A 104 -10.85 0.79 -11.91
N ARG A 105 -12.00 0.14 -11.72
CA ARG A 105 -12.73 0.19 -10.45
C ARG A 105 -11.99 -0.67 -9.42
N PHE A 106 -12.20 -0.41 -8.14
CA PHE A 106 -11.60 -1.23 -7.08
C PHE A 106 -11.90 -2.72 -7.25
N ALA A 107 -13.15 -3.05 -7.59
CA ALA A 107 -13.56 -4.43 -7.84
C ALA A 107 -12.89 -5.05 -9.07
N ASP A 108 -12.69 -4.28 -10.15
CA ASP A 108 -12.02 -4.76 -11.37
C ASP A 108 -10.54 -5.06 -11.06
N ASN A 109 -9.86 -4.13 -10.37
CA ASN A 109 -8.47 -4.33 -9.97
C ASN A 109 -8.32 -5.49 -8.97
N ALA A 110 -9.29 -5.68 -8.07
CA ALA A 110 -9.31 -6.83 -7.16
C ALA A 110 -9.49 -8.16 -7.92
N ALA A 111 -10.32 -8.18 -8.98
CA ALA A 111 -10.48 -9.36 -9.84
C ALA A 111 -9.18 -9.68 -10.61
N ASP A 112 -8.51 -8.65 -11.17
CA ASP A 112 -7.21 -8.80 -11.82
C ASP A 112 -6.16 -9.34 -10.85
N LEU A 113 -6.09 -8.79 -9.63
CA LEU A 113 -5.19 -9.26 -8.58
C LEU A 113 -5.55 -10.66 -8.06
N SER A 114 -6.84 -11.04 -8.06
CA SER A 114 -7.25 -12.41 -7.72
C SER A 114 -6.66 -13.42 -8.71
N ALA A 115 -6.72 -13.11 -10.01
CA ALA A 115 -6.09 -13.93 -11.03
C ALA A 115 -4.56 -13.99 -10.87
N PHE A 116 -3.92 -12.85 -10.56
CA PHE A 116 -2.48 -12.80 -10.26
C PHE A 116 -2.12 -13.66 -9.04
N VAL A 117 -2.86 -13.56 -7.93
CA VAL A 117 -2.63 -14.31 -6.69
C VAL A 117 -2.62 -15.81 -6.98
N SER A 118 -3.59 -16.30 -7.77
CA SER A 118 -3.67 -17.72 -8.15
C SER A 118 -2.52 -18.11 -9.07
N ALA A 119 -2.25 -17.34 -10.13
CA ALA A 119 -1.21 -17.64 -11.10
C ALA A 119 0.21 -17.59 -10.48
N ALA A 120 0.44 -16.70 -9.51
CA ALA A 120 1.69 -16.60 -8.76
C ALA A 120 1.82 -17.63 -7.63
N GLY A 121 0.81 -18.49 -7.40
CA GLY A 121 0.77 -19.49 -6.34
C GLY A 121 0.81 -18.87 -4.95
N LEU A 122 0.13 -17.72 -4.75
CA LEU A 122 0.04 -17.02 -3.48
C LEU A 122 -1.24 -17.35 -2.70
N ASP A 123 -2.22 -18.04 -3.34
CA ASP A 123 -3.53 -18.47 -2.79
C ASP A 123 -3.43 -19.64 -1.79
N ARG A 124 -2.23 -19.86 -1.26
CA ARG A 124 -1.97 -20.88 -0.24
C ARG A 124 -2.24 -20.33 1.18
N THR A 125 -2.49 -21.25 2.10
CA THR A 125 -2.66 -20.94 3.53
C THR A 125 -1.56 -20.02 4.05
N GLY A 126 -1.93 -19.01 4.80
CA GLY A 126 -1.02 -18.04 5.37
C GLY A 126 -0.84 -16.78 4.52
N LEU A 127 -1.60 -16.58 3.44
CA LEU A 127 -1.56 -15.32 2.69
C LEU A 127 -1.97 -14.16 3.59
N ARG A 128 -1.12 -13.12 3.67
CA ARG A 128 -1.43 -11.84 4.29
C ARG A 128 -1.33 -10.74 3.24
N VAL A 129 -2.13 -9.69 3.37
CA VAL A 129 -2.20 -8.63 2.36
C VAL A 129 -2.03 -7.27 3.02
N VAL A 130 -1.20 -6.41 2.42
CA VAL A 130 -1.06 -5.00 2.76
C VAL A 130 -1.38 -4.18 1.52
N GLY A 131 -2.37 -3.30 1.59
CA GLY A 131 -2.66 -2.36 0.52
C GLY A 131 -2.46 -0.92 0.96
N HIS A 132 -1.59 -0.19 0.25
CA HIS A 132 -1.34 1.22 0.51
C HIS A 132 -2.19 2.12 -0.39
N SER A 133 -2.82 3.14 0.18
CA SER A 133 -3.56 4.14 -0.59
C SER A 133 -4.66 3.50 -1.46
N TRP A 134 -4.70 3.77 -2.75
CA TRP A 134 -5.56 3.06 -3.71
C TRP A 134 -5.43 1.53 -3.61
N GLY A 135 -4.21 1.02 -3.40
CA GLY A 135 -4.00 -0.39 -3.14
C GLY A 135 -4.73 -0.90 -1.88
N GLY A 136 -4.97 -0.04 -0.89
CA GLY A 136 -5.82 -0.34 0.26
C GLY A 136 -7.29 -0.50 -0.10
N MET A 137 -7.80 0.35 -1.01
CA MET A 137 -9.15 0.22 -1.56
C MET A 137 -9.32 -1.07 -2.38
N THR A 138 -8.31 -1.39 -3.20
CA THR A 138 -8.27 -2.64 -3.96
C THR A 138 -8.18 -3.86 -3.04
N ALA A 139 -7.33 -3.80 -2.00
CA ALA A 139 -7.17 -4.87 -1.02
C ALA A 139 -8.48 -5.15 -0.24
N ALA A 140 -9.24 -4.10 0.12
CA ALA A 140 -10.55 -4.23 0.76
C ALA A 140 -11.59 -4.94 -0.14
N ALA A 141 -11.42 -4.89 -1.46
CA ALA A 141 -12.30 -5.56 -2.43
C ALA A 141 -11.87 -7.01 -2.77
N LEU A 142 -10.69 -7.46 -2.34
CA LEU A 142 -10.18 -8.81 -2.63
C LEU A 142 -11.08 -9.94 -2.13
N PRO A 143 -11.70 -9.87 -0.91
CA PRO A 143 -12.58 -10.94 -0.46
C PRO A 143 -13.77 -11.19 -1.40
N ALA A 144 -14.38 -10.13 -1.94
CA ALA A 144 -15.45 -10.24 -2.93
C ALA A 144 -14.96 -10.82 -4.27
N ALA A 145 -13.68 -10.68 -4.58
CA ALA A 145 -13.03 -11.28 -5.75
C ALA A 145 -12.51 -12.70 -5.50
N GLY A 146 -12.81 -13.30 -4.33
CA GLY A 146 -12.45 -14.69 -4.00
C GLY A 146 -11.10 -14.88 -3.32
N VAL A 147 -10.38 -13.81 -2.99
CA VAL A 147 -9.12 -13.88 -2.22
C VAL A 147 -9.37 -13.46 -0.77
N VAL A 148 -9.47 -14.43 0.12
CA VAL A 148 -9.66 -14.20 1.56
C VAL A 148 -8.32 -14.39 2.27
N PRO A 149 -7.61 -13.31 2.67
CA PRO A 149 -6.33 -13.45 3.35
C PRO A 149 -6.51 -13.80 4.84
N ASP A 150 -5.46 -14.37 5.45
CA ASP A 150 -5.44 -14.60 6.90
C ASP A 150 -5.34 -13.28 7.69
N VAL A 151 -4.76 -12.24 7.11
CA VAL A 151 -4.69 -10.88 7.66
C VAL A 151 -4.76 -9.87 6.52
N LEU A 152 -5.56 -8.82 6.71
CA LEU A 152 -5.67 -7.68 5.80
C LEU A 152 -5.23 -6.40 6.49
N VAL A 153 -4.24 -5.70 5.92
CA VAL A 153 -3.79 -4.39 6.40
C VAL A 153 -4.18 -3.31 5.39
N LEU A 154 -5.05 -2.42 5.81
CA LEU A 154 -5.38 -1.19 5.09
C LEU A 154 -4.36 -0.13 5.49
N PHE A 155 -3.45 0.22 4.59
CA PHE A 155 -2.38 1.15 4.87
C PHE A 155 -2.68 2.52 4.25
N ASP A 156 -3.15 3.44 5.08
CA ASP A 156 -3.60 4.80 4.75
C ASP A 156 -4.51 4.86 3.50
N PRO A 157 -5.58 4.03 3.43
CA PRO A 157 -6.50 4.06 2.31
C PRO A 157 -7.25 5.40 2.32
N PRO A 158 -7.36 6.13 1.18
CA PRO A 158 -7.97 7.45 1.19
C PRO A 158 -9.45 7.44 1.58
N ALA A 159 -9.84 8.38 2.45
CA ALA A 159 -11.24 8.71 2.74
C ALA A 159 -11.50 10.15 2.28
N ILE A 160 -11.75 10.32 0.99
CA ILE A 160 -11.88 11.62 0.34
C ILE A 160 -13.03 11.65 -0.68
N PRO A 161 -13.79 12.76 -0.77
CA PRO A 161 -14.85 12.91 -1.76
C PRO A 161 -14.32 12.94 -3.19
N ALA A 162 -15.11 12.43 -4.14
CA ALA A 162 -14.78 12.43 -5.57
C ALA A 162 -14.42 13.83 -6.11
N ALA A 163 -15.07 14.87 -5.60
CA ALA A 163 -14.77 16.25 -5.97
C ALA A 163 -13.34 16.67 -5.60
N VAL A 164 -12.81 16.16 -4.48
CA VAL A 164 -11.42 16.41 -4.05
C VAL A 164 -10.46 15.56 -4.88
N ILE A 165 -10.82 14.29 -5.13
CA ILE A 165 -10.02 13.39 -5.98
C ILE A 165 -9.82 13.99 -7.38
N ALA A 166 -10.87 14.60 -7.95
CA ALA A 166 -10.79 15.24 -9.27
C ALA A 166 -9.70 16.32 -9.34
N THR A 167 -9.44 17.04 -8.24
CA THR A 167 -8.38 18.06 -8.20
C THR A 167 -6.97 17.47 -8.28
N MET A 168 -6.79 16.21 -7.94
CA MET A 168 -5.49 15.52 -8.01
C MET A 168 -5.05 15.31 -9.48
N LEU A 169 -6.00 15.31 -10.43
CA LEU A 169 -5.70 15.19 -11.86
C LEU A 169 -4.93 16.39 -12.42
N ASP A 170 -5.05 17.53 -11.76
CA ASP A 170 -4.43 18.79 -12.18
C ASP A 170 -3.12 19.05 -11.43
N ASN A 171 -2.66 18.10 -10.59
CA ASN A 171 -1.42 18.23 -9.84
C ASN A 171 -0.20 17.90 -10.74
N PRO A 172 0.54 18.90 -11.24
CA PRO A 172 1.65 18.67 -12.16
C PRO A 172 2.83 17.91 -11.54
N LEU A 173 2.90 17.85 -10.20
CA LEU A 173 3.97 17.13 -9.47
C LEU A 173 3.74 15.62 -9.43
N GLU A 174 2.51 15.19 -9.62
CA GLU A 174 2.10 13.79 -9.73
C GLU A 174 1.78 13.38 -11.17
N GLY A 175 2.05 14.26 -12.15
CA GLY A 175 1.91 13.98 -13.57
C GLY A 175 2.99 13.06 -14.11
N HIS A 176 2.75 12.54 -15.32
CA HIS A 176 3.73 11.74 -16.04
C HIS A 176 4.94 12.58 -16.47
N TYR A 177 6.12 11.98 -16.44
CA TYR A 177 7.37 12.52 -16.95
C TYR A 177 7.91 11.62 -18.06
N ASP A 178 8.35 12.21 -19.16
CA ASP A 178 8.99 11.47 -20.25
C ASP A 178 10.45 11.10 -19.97
N ASP A 179 11.09 11.86 -19.08
CA ASP A 179 12.51 11.69 -18.75
C ASP A 179 12.73 11.43 -17.25
N LEU A 180 13.50 10.37 -16.95
CA LEU A 180 13.79 9.98 -15.58
C LEU A 180 14.69 10.99 -14.84
N ALA A 181 15.60 11.67 -15.52
CA ALA A 181 16.47 12.65 -14.88
C ALA A 181 15.65 13.89 -14.49
N ASP A 182 14.74 14.32 -15.34
CA ASP A 182 13.81 15.43 -15.06
C ASP A 182 12.89 15.09 -13.89
N ALA A 183 12.30 13.89 -13.89
CA ALA A 183 11.49 13.40 -12.79
C ALA A 183 12.30 13.35 -11.47
N THR A 184 13.51 12.80 -11.51
CA THR A 184 14.39 12.69 -10.33
C THR A 184 14.73 14.09 -9.79
N ALA A 185 15.07 15.02 -10.67
CA ALA A 185 15.38 16.39 -10.27
C ALA A 185 14.16 17.11 -9.68
N ALA A 186 12.98 16.91 -10.25
CA ALA A 186 11.73 17.52 -9.77
C ALA A 186 11.34 16.96 -8.38
N ILE A 187 11.34 15.65 -8.21
CA ILE A 187 11.01 14.98 -6.94
C ILE A 187 12.04 15.30 -5.86
N GLY A 188 13.34 15.33 -6.19
CA GLY A 188 14.40 15.71 -5.24
C GLY A 188 14.25 17.15 -4.74
N ARG A 189 13.83 18.08 -5.60
CA ARG A 189 13.55 19.48 -5.18
C ARG A 189 12.30 19.56 -4.30
N LEU A 190 11.26 18.78 -4.61
CA LEU A 190 10.01 18.78 -3.86
C LEU A 190 10.19 18.16 -2.47
N HIS A 191 11.01 17.14 -2.39
CA HIS A 191 11.21 16.32 -1.18
C HIS A 191 12.69 16.23 -0.79
N PRO A 192 13.32 17.35 -0.38
CA PRO A 192 14.77 17.41 -0.14
C PRO A 192 15.25 16.57 1.04
N THR A 193 14.33 16.09 1.88
CA THR A 193 14.62 15.25 3.04
C THR A 193 14.42 13.75 2.79
N TRP A 194 13.89 13.37 1.61
CA TRP A 194 13.74 11.94 1.29
C TRP A 194 15.09 11.29 1.04
N ALA A 195 15.20 10.01 1.39
CA ALA A 195 16.34 9.21 0.96
C ALA A 195 16.42 9.14 -0.56
N PHE A 196 17.63 9.09 -1.12
CA PHE A 196 17.82 9.03 -2.57
C PHE A 196 17.07 7.87 -3.23
N GLY A 197 16.99 6.70 -2.55
CA GLY A 197 16.20 5.56 -3.03
C GLY A 197 14.69 5.84 -3.13
N ASP A 198 14.13 6.69 -2.25
CA ASP A 198 12.72 7.10 -2.32
C ASP A 198 12.47 8.11 -3.44
N VAL A 199 13.42 9.02 -3.66
CA VAL A 199 13.38 9.98 -4.78
C VAL A 199 13.42 9.23 -6.11
N THR A 200 14.36 8.30 -6.29
CA THR A 200 14.51 7.53 -7.52
C THR A 200 13.33 6.59 -7.75
N ALA A 201 12.83 5.93 -6.70
CA ALA A 201 11.65 5.08 -6.80
C ALA A 201 10.44 5.87 -7.29
N LYS A 202 10.17 7.06 -6.69
CA LYS A 202 9.05 7.90 -7.12
C LYS A 202 9.25 8.44 -8.53
N ALA A 203 10.46 8.83 -8.90
CA ALA A 203 10.76 9.30 -10.25
C ALA A 203 10.52 8.20 -11.31
N GLU A 204 10.96 6.97 -11.05
CA GLU A 204 10.67 5.82 -11.91
C GLU A 204 9.15 5.59 -12.02
N ASP A 205 8.42 5.62 -10.89
CA ASP A 205 6.97 5.48 -10.88
C ASP A 205 6.29 6.49 -11.80
N LEU A 206 6.73 7.77 -11.77
CA LEU A 206 6.16 8.84 -12.57
C LEU A 206 6.54 8.78 -14.06
N THR A 207 7.49 7.95 -14.45
CA THR A 207 7.83 7.68 -15.86
C THR A 207 7.19 6.40 -16.40
N GLN A 208 6.53 5.60 -15.56
CA GLN A 208 6.10 4.24 -15.90
C GLN A 208 4.60 3.97 -15.69
N PHE A 209 3.80 4.97 -15.35
CA PHE A 209 2.36 4.76 -15.26
C PHE A 209 1.63 5.16 -16.55
N ASP A 210 0.51 4.50 -16.80
CA ASP A 210 -0.41 4.84 -17.88
C ASP A 210 -1.36 5.96 -17.41
N GLU A 211 -1.23 7.18 -17.97
CA GLU A 211 -2.08 8.32 -17.61
C GLU A 211 -3.59 8.04 -17.77
N PRO A 212 -4.06 7.40 -18.87
CA PRO A 212 -5.45 6.98 -19.00
C PRO A 212 -5.91 6.06 -17.86
N ALA A 213 -5.07 5.12 -17.42
CA ALA A 213 -5.39 4.22 -16.30
C ALA A 213 -5.49 4.99 -14.98
N VAL A 214 -4.52 5.85 -14.66
CA VAL A 214 -4.55 6.71 -13.47
C VAL A 214 -5.77 7.61 -13.46
N ARG A 215 -6.08 8.26 -14.58
CA ARG A 215 -7.29 9.09 -14.72
C ARG A 215 -8.56 8.26 -14.49
N ALA A 216 -8.63 7.04 -15.01
CA ALA A 216 -9.78 6.16 -14.83
C ALA A 216 -9.93 5.72 -13.36
N ILE A 217 -8.84 5.39 -12.66
CA ILE A 217 -8.84 5.08 -11.24
C ILE A 217 -9.41 6.25 -10.44
N LEU A 218 -8.94 7.46 -10.69
CA LEU A 218 -9.34 8.65 -9.95
C LEU A 218 -10.79 9.09 -10.23
N THR A 219 -11.33 8.81 -11.43
CA THR A 219 -12.64 9.34 -11.83
C THR A 219 -13.79 8.33 -11.81
N ARG A 220 -13.52 7.01 -11.80
CA ARG A 220 -14.55 5.97 -11.95
C ARG A 220 -14.99 5.30 -10.66
N ASN A 221 -14.40 5.67 -9.53
CA ASN A 221 -14.66 5.04 -8.24
C ASN A 221 -15.54 5.87 -7.29
N GLY A 222 -16.01 7.05 -7.71
CA GLY A 222 -16.83 7.91 -6.87
C GLY A 222 -16.08 8.43 -5.64
N ASP A 223 -16.79 8.53 -4.51
CA ASP A 223 -16.18 8.86 -3.23
C ASP A 223 -15.33 7.69 -2.74
N TRP A 224 -14.15 7.99 -2.22
CA TRP A 224 -13.30 7.00 -1.58
C TRP A 224 -13.54 7.04 -0.07
N ASP A 225 -13.90 5.90 0.48
CA ASP A 225 -14.43 5.78 1.86
C ASP A 225 -13.46 5.11 2.85
N GLY A 226 -12.17 5.05 2.50
CA GLY A 226 -11.16 4.36 3.31
C GLY A 226 -11.31 2.84 3.31
N GLY A 227 -12.00 2.26 2.32
CA GLY A 227 -12.24 0.82 2.21
C GLY A 227 -13.40 0.31 3.05
N VAL A 228 -14.17 1.21 3.72
CA VAL A 228 -15.26 0.81 4.63
C VAL A 228 -16.33 -0.03 3.94
N ALA A 229 -16.65 0.27 2.67
CA ALA A 229 -17.61 -0.52 1.90
C ALA A 229 -17.14 -1.97 1.71
N GLY A 230 -15.86 -2.17 1.40
CA GLY A 230 -15.27 -3.51 1.29
C GLY A 230 -15.28 -4.31 2.60
N LEU A 231 -15.18 -3.63 3.75
CA LEU A 231 -15.25 -4.29 5.07
C LEU A 231 -16.65 -4.85 5.39
N ALA A 232 -17.67 -4.46 4.65
CA ALA A 232 -19.03 -5.00 4.79
C ALA A 232 -19.23 -6.32 4.06
N ASP A 233 -18.27 -6.76 3.25
CA ASP A 233 -18.35 -8.01 2.52
C ASP A 233 -18.41 -9.22 3.46
N PRO A 234 -19.39 -10.13 3.31
CA PRO A 234 -19.46 -11.34 4.13
C PRO A 234 -18.22 -12.23 4.05
N ALA A 235 -17.49 -12.22 2.92
CA ALA A 235 -16.26 -12.98 2.78
C ALA A 235 -15.10 -12.41 3.61
N ALA A 236 -15.16 -11.13 3.97
CA ALA A 236 -14.22 -10.51 4.91
C ALA A 236 -14.57 -10.80 6.38
N ALA A 237 -15.74 -11.38 6.67
CA ALA A 237 -16.15 -11.69 8.03
C ALA A 237 -15.18 -12.72 8.66
N GLY A 238 -14.59 -12.34 9.79
CA GLY A 238 -13.61 -13.18 10.49
C GLY A 238 -12.16 -13.00 10.05
N VAL A 239 -11.89 -12.21 8.98
CA VAL A 239 -10.53 -11.80 8.64
C VAL A 239 -10.06 -10.74 9.63
N PRO A 240 -8.91 -10.91 10.31
CA PRO A 240 -8.28 -9.85 11.09
C PRO A 240 -7.90 -8.69 10.16
N ILE A 241 -8.54 -7.53 10.37
CA ILE A 241 -8.30 -6.33 9.56
C ILE A 241 -7.61 -5.30 10.44
N TRP A 242 -6.53 -4.71 9.92
CA TRP A 242 -5.79 -3.62 10.55
C TRP A 242 -5.90 -2.36 9.72
N LEU A 243 -6.02 -1.22 10.38
CA LEU A 243 -5.81 0.10 9.81
C LEU A 243 -4.46 0.63 10.32
N VAL A 244 -3.48 0.73 9.42
CA VAL A 244 -2.25 1.49 9.66
C VAL A 244 -2.38 2.78 8.86
N ARG A 245 -2.33 3.95 9.51
CA ARG A 245 -2.53 5.23 8.82
C ARG A 245 -1.44 6.24 9.13
N GLY A 246 -1.25 7.18 8.23
CA GLY A 246 -0.53 8.42 8.51
C GLY A 246 -1.25 9.27 9.55
N ASP A 247 -0.56 10.26 10.07
CA ASP A 247 -1.12 11.27 10.95
C ASP A 247 -1.84 12.34 10.10
N PRO A 248 -3.15 12.58 10.29
CA PRO A 248 -3.87 13.56 9.50
C PRO A 248 -3.29 14.98 9.60
N ALA A 249 -2.66 15.32 10.72
CA ALA A 249 -1.98 16.61 10.90
C ALA A 249 -0.73 16.75 10.01
N PHE A 250 -0.21 15.66 9.47
CA PHE A 250 0.99 15.58 8.62
C PHE A 250 0.69 15.05 7.21
N GLY A 251 -0.58 15.04 6.81
CA GLY A 251 -1.00 14.65 5.47
C GLY A 251 -1.41 13.19 5.29
N GLY A 252 -1.71 12.47 6.37
CA GLY A 252 -2.43 11.19 6.31
C GLY A 252 -3.84 11.40 5.73
N LEU A 253 -4.30 10.47 4.89
CA LEU A 253 -5.56 10.61 4.13
C LEU A 253 -6.79 10.01 4.82
N ILE A 254 -6.64 9.47 6.02
CA ILE A 254 -7.76 9.01 6.86
C ILE A 254 -7.97 10.01 8.01
N PRO A 255 -9.00 10.87 7.96
CA PRO A 255 -9.38 11.74 9.08
C PRO A 255 -9.76 10.93 10.33
N ASP A 256 -9.62 11.52 11.53
CA ASP A 256 -9.93 10.84 12.79
C ASP A 256 -11.37 10.32 12.85
N ALA A 257 -12.32 11.06 12.31
CA ALA A 257 -13.71 10.63 12.25
C ALA A 257 -13.90 9.33 11.44
N GLU A 258 -13.19 9.20 10.32
CA GLU A 258 -13.22 7.98 9.49
C GLU A 258 -12.45 6.84 10.17
N ALA A 259 -11.31 7.11 10.79
CA ALA A 259 -10.60 6.12 11.57
C ALA A 259 -11.45 5.54 12.70
N VAL A 260 -12.24 6.37 13.38
CA VAL A 260 -13.22 5.91 14.39
C VAL A 260 -14.31 5.03 13.77
N ARG A 261 -14.83 5.38 12.59
CA ARG A 261 -15.83 4.54 11.88
C ARG A 261 -15.26 3.18 11.51
N ILE A 262 -14.01 3.15 11.05
CA ILE A 262 -13.30 1.90 10.75
C ILE A 262 -13.06 1.12 12.04
N ALA A 263 -12.58 1.77 13.10
CA ALA A 263 -12.30 1.15 14.41
C ALA A 263 -13.53 0.46 15.02
N VAL A 264 -14.72 1.00 14.83
CA VAL A 264 -15.98 0.38 15.29
C VAL A 264 -16.20 -0.99 14.62
N ARG A 265 -15.69 -1.19 13.41
CA ARG A 265 -15.86 -2.43 12.64
C ARG A 265 -14.75 -3.45 12.89
N ILE A 266 -13.51 -2.98 13.02
CA ILE A 266 -12.34 -3.86 13.11
C ILE A 266 -11.80 -4.03 14.54
N GLY A 267 -12.24 -3.21 15.47
CA GLY A 267 -11.69 -3.10 16.82
C GLY A 267 -10.67 -1.95 16.94
N VAL A 268 -10.74 -1.21 18.04
CA VAL A 268 -9.88 -0.04 18.28
C VAL A 268 -8.39 -0.43 18.37
N ASP A 269 -8.08 -1.61 18.90
CA ASP A 269 -6.71 -2.12 19.06
C ASP A 269 -6.06 -2.48 17.72
N HIS A 270 -6.85 -2.55 16.64
CA HIS A 270 -6.39 -2.80 15.28
C HIS A 270 -6.12 -1.50 14.49
N VAL A 271 -6.15 -0.34 15.15
CA VAL A 271 -5.82 0.94 14.52
C VAL A 271 -4.47 1.43 15.00
N ILE A 272 -3.57 1.70 14.06
CA ILE A 272 -2.24 2.26 14.32
C ILE A 272 -2.12 3.57 13.54
N THR A 273 -1.98 4.70 14.24
CA THR A 273 -1.64 5.99 13.64
C THR A 273 -0.14 6.23 13.79
N ILE A 274 0.61 6.35 12.70
CA ILE A 274 2.05 6.64 12.75
C ILE A 274 2.21 8.13 13.03
N ALA A 275 2.73 8.47 14.22
CA ALA A 275 2.91 9.84 14.67
C ALA A 275 3.78 10.66 13.70
N GLY A 276 3.27 11.81 13.24
CA GLY A 276 3.95 12.66 12.27
C GLY A 276 4.11 12.03 10.86
N GLY A 277 3.48 10.88 10.62
CA GLY A 277 3.53 10.18 9.32
C GLY A 277 2.65 10.86 8.27
N SER A 278 3.20 11.13 7.08
CA SER A 278 2.44 11.58 5.92
C SER A 278 1.62 10.43 5.30
N HIS A 279 0.98 10.66 4.16
CA HIS A 279 0.30 9.62 3.37
C HIS A 279 1.20 8.43 2.99
N ALA A 280 2.49 8.65 2.81
CA ALA A 280 3.47 7.60 2.54
C ALA A 280 4.55 7.56 3.64
N PRO A 281 4.18 7.13 4.89
CA PRO A 281 5.08 7.27 6.03
C PRO A 281 6.33 6.37 5.90
N MET A 282 6.31 5.34 5.04
CA MET A 282 7.47 4.51 4.76
C MET A 282 8.67 5.30 4.22
N ARG A 283 8.46 6.48 3.64
CA ARG A 283 9.53 7.32 3.10
C ARG A 283 10.23 8.15 4.16
N MET A 284 9.46 8.68 5.11
CA MET A 284 9.98 9.58 6.15
C MET A 284 10.18 8.91 7.50
N GLN A 285 9.48 7.81 7.75
CA GLN A 285 9.46 7.10 9.02
C GLN A 285 9.51 5.58 8.78
N PRO A 286 10.57 5.08 8.13
CA PRO A 286 10.66 3.67 7.75
C PRO A 286 10.69 2.74 8.97
N GLU A 287 11.30 3.15 10.10
CA GLU A 287 11.34 2.35 11.33
C GLU A 287 9.93 2.17 11.93
N ALA A 288 9.21 3.28 12.14
CA ALA A 288 7.85 3.24 12.68
C ALA A 288 6.89 2.50 11.74
N THR A 289 7.02 2.72 10.43
CA THR A 289 6.22 2.01 9.41
C THR A 289 6.50 0.51 9.46
N THR A 290 7.77 0.10 9.47
CA THR A 290 8.14 -1.31 9.52
C THR A 290 7.59 -1.98 10.76
N LEU A 291 7.76 -1.36 11.95
CA LEU A 291 7.29 -1.95 13.20
C LEU A 291 5.76 -2.02 13.27
N ALA A 292 5.05 -0.99 12.75
CA ALA A 292 3.59 -1.01 12.65
C ALA A 292 3.09 -2.16 11.77
N LEU A 293 3.72 -2.35 10.60
CA LEU A 293 3.36 -3.45 9.69
C LEU A 293 3.75 -4.82 10.27
N LEU A 294 4.91 -4.95 10.92
CA LEU A 294 5.29 -6.18 11.62
C LEU A 294 4.26 -6.54 12.69
N ARG A 295 3.82 -5.56 13.50
CA ARG A 295 2.79 -5.76 14.52
C ARG A 295 1.46 -6.21 13.91
N ALA A 296 1.00 -5.54 12.86
CA ALA A 296 -0.26 -5.87 12.19
C ALA A 296 -0.22 -7.24 11.50
N LEU A 297 0.95 -7.63 10.98
CA LEU A 297 1.13 -8.88 10.25
C LEU A 297 1.56 -10.07 11.13
N ALA A 298 1.88 -9.88 12.42
CA ALA A 298 2.35 -10.96 13.31
C ALA A 298 1.20 -11.71 14.00
N VAL A 299 -0.06 -11.40 13.68
CA VAL A 299 -1.22 -12.07 14.30
C VAL A 299 -1.23 -13.54 13.89
N ASP A 300 -1.24 -14.44 14.90
CA ASP A 300 -1.34 -15.90 14.75
C ASP A 300 -2.78 -16.37 14.56
#